data_46054e963a8374243b28d3a22a0bb442
#
_entry.id   46054e963a8374243b28d3a22a0bb442
#
_cell.length_a   1.000
_cell.length_b   1.000
_cell.length_c   1.000
_cell.angle_alpha   90.00
_cell.angle_beta   90.00
_cell.angle_gamma   90.00
#
_symmetry.space_group_name_H-M   'P 1'
#
loop_
_entity.id
_entity.type
_entity.pdbx_description
1 polymer ?
#
loop_
_entity_poly.entity_id
_entity_poly.type
_entity_poly.pdbx_seq_one_letter_code
_entity_poly.pdbx_strand_id
1 'polypeptide(L)'
;MKTLAAVFCGSALLAVTGCSEQNPNTLTQAEIADGWELLFDGETLNGWRDYNGDSLTQPWTVVDGCIQAAGDGSDLSGYIVTDREFDNFILDWDWKLGYGGNSGMIYHVVEDPYFKVPYVTGPEYQLIDNDGWEEVNAPAKLEEWQKLGVNYAMHLPEADSMFVNPQGEWNNSRIVFDNGHVEHYLNGHKILEFEAWTDDWFARKNAGKWESAPEYGLADRGVICLQDHGSPASFRNIKIKQLPKKVTGEAKDLFNGKDLTGWENNGTELWYVNEDGYMVCESGPDKAYGYLATREYYNDFDLTVDFKQLANGNSGIFFRSFIEPPVKVHGWQCEVAPKGNDSGGIYESYGRGWLAQIPDEKEEILKEGEWNTMRLRVEGDHVQTWLNGEPMVDLTDEKIGKAQGRIALQIHDGGGIKVMWKNLKITKL
;
A
#
# COMPACT_ATOMS: atom_id res chain seq x y z
N MET A 1 44.03 -10.92 -77.98
CA MET A 1 43.53 -11.44 -76.72
C MET A 1 42.89 -10.29 -75.97
N LYS A 2 41.55 -10.23 -75.97
CA LYS A 2 40.77 -9.19 -75.26
C LYS A 2 40.11 -9.85 -74.08
N THR A 3 40.48 -9.41 -72.89
CA THR A 3 39.95 -9.88 -71.61
C THR A 3 38.68 -9.09 -71.29
N LEU A 4 37.54 -9.78 -71.18
CA LEU A 4 36.28 -9.25 -70.75
C LEU A 4 36.30 -9.20 -69.21
N ALA A 5 36.05 -8.03 -68.61
CA ALA A 5 35.75 -7.87 -67.21
C ALA A 5 34.21 -7.89 -66.99
N ALA A 6 33.76 -8.83 -66.23
CA ALA A 6 32.38 -8.94 -65.79
C ALA A 6 32.16 -8.03 -64.56
N VAL A 7 31.21 -7.08 -64.68
CA VAL A 7 30.74 -6.26 -63.55
C VAL A 7 29.57 -6.99 -62.92
N PHE A 8 29.74 -7.38 -61.63
CA PHE A 8 28.66 -7.86 -60.78
C PHE A 8 27.97 -6.66 -60.15
N CYS A 9 26.72 -6.37 -60.53
CA CYS A 9 25.81 -5.48 -59.85
C CYS A 9 25.19 -6.25 -58.66
N GLY A 10 25.65 -6.01 -57.48
CA GLY A 10 25.01 -6.50 -56.25
C GLY A 10 23.82 -5.62 -55.89
N SER A 11 22.60 -6.13 -56.07
CA SER A 11 21.37 -5.50 -55.55
C SER A 11 21.31 -5.66 -54.06
N ALA A 12 21.55 -4.61 -53.29
CA ALA A 12 21.30 -4.54 -51.87
C ALA A 12 19.77 -4.47 -51.67
N LEU A 13 19.15 -5.54 -51.19
CA LEU A 13 17.78 -5.50 -50.64
C LEU A 13 17.82 -4.72 -49.34
N LEU A 14 17.34 -3.50 -49.33
CA LEU A 14 16.96 -2.76 -48.15
C LEU A 14 15.73 -3.46 -47.56
N ALA A 15 15.92 -4.23 -46.51
CA ALA A 15 14.83 -4.70 -45.66
C ALA A 15 14.29 -3.47 -44.92
N VAL A 16 13.20 -2.92 -45.44
CA VAL A 16 12.36 -1.96 -44.69
C VAL A 16 11.66 -2.79 -43.62
N THR A 17 12.22 -2.79 -42.42
CA THR A 17 11.49 -3.22 -41.21
C THR A 17 10.41 -2.19 -40.97
N GLY A 18 9.23 -2.41 -41.55
CA GLY A 18 8.03 -1.68 -41.19
C GLY A 18 7.76 -1.95 -39.72
N CYS A 19 7.85 -0.92 -38.86
CA CYS A 19 7.16 -0.94 -37.59
C CYS A 19 5.67 -1.10 -37.93
N SER A 20 5.15 -2.32 -37.82
CA SER A 20 3.69 -2.49 -37.76
C SER A 20 3.24 -1.84 -36.47
N GLU A 21 2.40 -0.80 -36.56
CA GLU A 21 1.72 -0.27 -35.38
C GLU A 21 1.05 -1.46 -34.67
N GLN A 22 1.43 -1.70 -33.42
CA GLN A 22 0.83 -2.75 -32.62
C GLN A 22 -0.62 -2.37 -32.38
N ASN A 23 -1.54 -3.31 -32.58
CA ASN A 23 -2.94 -3.06 -32.22
C ASN A 23 -3.05 -2.74 -30.73
N PRO A 24 -3.82 -1.72 -30.35
CA PRO A 24 -4.07 -1.44 -28.93
C PRO A 24 -4.56 -2.68 -28.18
N ASN A 25 -4.27 -2.74 -26.88
CA ASN A 25 -4.68 -3.81 -25.97
C ASN A 25 -4.23 -5.21 -26.40
N THR A 26 -3.02 -5.30 -27.00
CA THR A 26 -2.40 -6.56 -27.35
C THR A 26 -0.97 -6.61 -26.82
N LEU A 27 -0.49 -7.81 -26.49
CA LEU A 27 0.91 -8.02 -26.14
C LEU A 27 1.67 -8.67 -27.30
N THR A 28 2.88 -8.23 -27.50
CA THR A 28 3.82 -8.94 -28.39
C THR A 28 4.26 -10.27 -27.75
N GLN A 29 4.74 -11.21 -28.57
CA GLN A 29 5.30 -12.46 -28.05
C GLN A 29 6.51 -12.22 -27.12
N ALA A 30 7.26 -11.14 -27.33
CA ALA A 30 8.37 -10.75 -26.45
C ALA A 30 7.87 -10.29 -25.09
N GLU A 31 6.81 -9.47 -25.02
CA GLU A 31 6.20 -9.03 -23.77
C GLU A 31 5.59 -10.19 -22.99
N ILE A 32 4.90 -11.11 -23.67
CA ILE A 32 4.36 -12.33 -23.04
C ILE A 32 5.49 -13.16 -22.44
N ALA A 33 6.57 -13.37 -23.19
CA ALA A 33 7.74 -14.13 -22.72
C ALA A 33 8.48 -13.42 -21.56
N ASP A 34 8.40 -12.08 -21.48
CA ASP A 34 8.98 -11.25 -20.43
C ASP A 34 8.05 -11.11 -19.21
N GLY A 35 6.86 -11.73 -19.21
CA GLY A 35 5.94 -11.78 -18.08
C GLY A 35 4.96 -10.63 -17.98
N TRP A 36 4.75 -9.88 -19.07
CA TRP A 36 3.69 -8.88 -19.13
C TRP A 36 2.31 -9.53 -19.25
N GLU A 37 1.33 -8.93 -18.63
CA GLU A 37 -0.09 -9.27 -18.74
C GLU A 37 -0.94 -8.00 -18.96
N LEU A 38 -2.06 -8.14 -19.68
CA LEU A 38 -3.01 -7.05 -19.87
C LEU A 38 -3.94 -6.98 -18.65
N LEU A 39 -4.18 -5.77 -18.15
CA LEU A 39 -5.26 -5.47 -17.20
C LEU A 39 -6.54 -5.02 -17.89
N PHE A 40 -6.50 -4.83 -19.21
CA PHE A 40 -7.65 -4.49 -20.04
C PHE A 40 -7.55 -5.13 -21.41
N ASP A 41 -8.60 -5.82 -21.83
CA ASP A 41 -8.67 -6.59 -23.08
C ASP A 41 -9.08 -5.77 -24.31
N GLY A 42 -9.48 -4.50 -24.12
CA GLY A 42 -10.01 -3.63 -25.18
C GLY A 42 -11.49 -3.80 -25.46
N GLU A 43 -12.18 -4.76 -24.85
CA GLU A 43 -13.57 -5.11 -25.14
C GLU A 43 -14.48 -5.06 -23.92
N THR A 44 -13.95 -5.46 -22.74
CA THR A 44 -14.74 -5.62 -21.51
C THR A 44 -14.06 -4.98 -20.31
N LEU A 45 -14.82 -4.72 -19.25
CA LEU A 45 -14.31 -4.30 -17.95
C LEU A 45 -14.10 -5.50 -17.00
N ASN A 46 -13.97 -6.70 -17.53
CA ASN A 46 -13.61 -7.87 -16.75
C ASN A 46 -12.25 -7.65 -16.05
N GLY A 47 -12.18 -7.99 -14.78
CA GLY A 47 -10.99 -7.72 -13.96
C GLY A 47 -10.98 -6.35 -13.28
N TRP A 48 -12.09 -5.58 -13.44
CA TRP A 48 -12.32 -4.30 -12.79
C TRP A 48 -13.66 -4.29 -12.04
N ARG A 49 -13.71 -3.63 -10.91
CA ARG A 49 -14.89 -3.44 -10.07
C ARG A 49 -14.86 -2.09 -9.35
N ASP A 50 -15.94 -1.73 -8.70
CA ASP A 50 -15.98 -0.54 -7.86
C ASP A 50 -15.03 -0.69 -6.66
N TYR A 51 -14.40 0.41 -6.25
CA TYR A 51 -13.64 0.47 -5.00
C TYR A 51 -14.54 0.14 -3.80
N ASN A 52 -14.09 -0.75 -2.92
CA ASN A 52 -14.87 -1.32 -1.82
C ASN A 52 -16.18 -2.04 -2.24
N GLY A 53 -16.25 -2.53 -3.47
CA GLY A 53 -17.40 -3.24 -4.02
C GLY A 53 -17.03 -4.57 -4.67
N ASP A 54 -18.02 -5.43 -4.85
CA ASP A 54 -17.85 -6.76 -5.46
C ASP A 54 -18.19 -6.78 -6.97
N SER A 55 -18.65 -5.67 -7.51
CA SER A 55 -19.07 -5.54 -8.91
C SER A 55 -18.90 -4.13 -9.42
N LEU A 56 -19.01 -3.93 -10.72
CA LEU A 56 -18.95 -2.62 -11.35
C LEU A 56 -20.36 -2.03 -11.46
N THR A 57 -20.62 -0.93 -10.77
CA THR A 57 -21.88 -0.16 -10.81
C THR A 57 -21.67 1.28 -11.26
N GLN A 58 -20.44 1.74 -11.27
CA GLN A 58 -20.06 3.10 -11.67
C GLN A 58 -20.15 3.27 -13.20
N PRO A 59 -20.35 4.50 -13.69
CA PRO A 59 -20.61 4.78 -15.11
C PRO A 59 -19.35 4.74 -15.98
N TRP A 60 -18.44 3.80 -15.71
CA TRP A 60 -17.32 3.52 -16.59
C TRP A 60 -17.79 2.67 -17.80
N THR A 61 -17.30 2.98 -18.97
CA THR A 61 -17.70 2.31 -20.23
C THR A 61 -16.49 1.92 -21.05
N VAL A 62 -16.70 0.99 -21.98
CA VAL A 62 -15.71 0.69 -23.03
C VAL A 62 -16.21 1.31 -24.35
N VAL A 63 -15.40 2.22 -24.89
CA VAL A 63 -15.68 2.89 -26.18
C VAL A 63 -14.41 2.89 -27.01
N ASP A 64 -14.50 2.42 -28.24
CA ASP A 64 -13.40 2.38 -29.21
C ASP A 64 -12.12 1.72 -28.67
N GLY A 65 -12.28 0.63 -27.92
CA GLY A 65 -11.16 -0.10 -27.32
C GLY A 65 -10.51 0.61 -26.13
N CYS A 66 -11.21 1.53 -25.46
CA CYS A 66 -10.71 2.29 -24.33
C CYS A 66 -11.66 2.19 -23.15
N ILE A 67 -11.14 2.10 -21.94
CA ILE A 67 -11.89 2.38 -20.71
C ILE A 67 -12.10 3.90 -20.65
N GLN A 68 -13.34 4.33 -20.48
CA GLN A 68 -13.69 5.75 -20.39
C GLN A 68 -14.43 6.07 -19.11
N ALA A 69 -13.96 7.13 -18.42
CA ALA A 69 -14.72 7.79 -17.38
C ALA A 69 -15.90 8.57 -17.99
N ALA A 70 -17.01 8.65 -17.25
CA ALA A 70 -18.23 9.31 -17.75
C ALA A 70 -18.03 10.79 -18.05
N GLY A 71 -17.22 11.49 -17.25
CA GLY A 71 -16.94 12.92 -17.44
C GLY A 71 -18.19 13.79 -17.38
N ASP A 72 -19.11 13.51 -16.47
CA ASP A 72 -20.39 14.18 -16.33
C ASP A 72 -20.33 15.50 -15.55
N GLY A 73 -19.15 15.91 -15.14
CA GLY A 73 -18.88 17.13 -14.36
C GLY A 73 -19.12 16.98 -12.86
N SER A 74 -19.37 15.75 -12.36
CA SER A 74 -19.53 15.51 -10.95
C SER A 74 -18.22 14.99 -10.34
N ASP A 75 -17.81 15.56 -9.18
CA ASP A 75 -16.71 15.04 -8.38
C ASP A 75 -17.09 13.74 -7.62
N LEU A 76 -18.29 13.24 -7.80
CA LEU A 76 -18.79 12.00 -7.20
C LEU A 76 -18.54 10.78 -8.07
N SER A 77 -17.67 10.93 -9.03
CA SER A 77 -17.29 9.90 -9.95
C SER A 77 -16.64 8.74 -9.23
N GLY A 78 -16.98 7.58 -9.71
CA GLY A 78 -16.53 6.36 -9.10
C GLY A 78 -15.05 6.10 -9.35
N TYR A 79 -14.52 5.38 -8.43
CA TYR A 79 -13.22 4.75 -8.57
C TYR A 79 -13.43 3.30 -8.98
N ILE A 80 -12.71 2.85 -9.99
CA ILE A 80 -12.65 1.42 -10.31
C ILE A 80 -11.28 0.87 -10.00
N VAL A 81 -11.28 -0.37 -9.53
CA VAL A 81 -10.06 -1.03 -9.09
C VAL A 81 -9.92 -2.40 -9.74
N THR A 82 -8.70 -2.89 -9.83
CA THR A 82 -8.44 -4.27 -10.27
C THR A 82 -9.00 -5.28 -9.28
N ASP A 83 -9.44 -6.46 -9.77
CA ASP A 83 -9.88 -7.58 -8.92
C ASP A 83 -8.76 -8.18 -8.08
N ARG A 84 -7.50 -7.96 -8.48
CA ARG A 84 -6.28 -8.49 -7.86
C ARG A 84 -5.41 -7.38 -7.29
N GLU A 85 -4.69 -7.71 -6.22
CA GLU A 85 -3.62 -6.89 -5.68
C GLU A 85 -2.28 -7.18 -6.37
N PHE A 86 -1.40 -6.18 -6.35
CA PHE A 86 -0.04 -6.25 -6.87
C PHE A 86 0.93 -5.68 -5.83
N ASP A 87 2.10 -6.31 -5.68
CA ASP A 87 3.16 -5.83 -4.78
C ASP A 87 4.26 -5.09 -5.54
N ASN A 88 5.17 -5.76 -6.20
CA ASN A 88 6.21 -5.15 -7.02
C ASN A 88 5.87 -5.30 -8.50
N PHE A 89 5.94 -4.21 -9.24
CA PHE A 89 5.47 -4.23 -10.62
C PHE A 89 6.11 -3.14 -11.50
N ILE A 90 5.97 -3.33 -12.80
CA ILE A 90 6.02 -2.29 -13.80
C ILE A 90 4.61 -2.17 -14.37
N LEU A 91 3.95 -1.04 -14.19
CA LEU A 91 2.62 -0.73 -14.74
C LEU A 91 2.80 0.27 -15.89
N ASP A 92 2.26 -0.03 -17.06
CA ASP A 92 2.38 0.78 -18.27
C ASP A 92 0.99 0.96 -18.87
N TRP A 93 0.65 2.20 -19.25
CA TRP A 93 -0.67 2.50 -19.82
C TRP A 93 -0.64 3.71 -20.73
N ASP A 94 -1.56 3.75 -21.72
CA ASP A 94 -1.85 4.93 -22.50
C ASP A 94 -3.08 5.65 -21.93
N TRP A 95 -3.03 6.97 -21.92
CA TRP A 95 -4.12 7.81 -21.46
C TRP A 95 -4.33 9.04 -22.35
N LYS A 96 -5.57 9.56 -22.33
CA LYS A 96 -5.95 10.78 -23.00
C LYS A 96 -7.03 11.49 -22.18
N LEU A 97 -6.82 12.78 -21.90
CA LEU A 97 -7.77 13.61 -21.16
C LEU A 97 -8.57 14.54 -22.10
N GLY A 98 -9.79 14.89 -21.69
CA GLY A 98 -10.49 16.05 -22.22
C GLY A 98 -9.81 17.36 -21.85
N TYR A 99 -10.25 18.47 -22.44
CA TYR A 99 -9.71 19.81 -22.11
C TYR A 99 -9.97 20.17 -20.65
N GLY A 100 -8.92 20.59 -19.95
CA GLY A 100 -8.96 20.83 -18.50
C GLY A 100 -9.19 19.59 -17.66
N GLY A 101 -8.99 18.40 -18.26
CA GLY A 101 -9.26 17.10 -17.62
C GLY A 101 -8.35 16.81 -16.43
N ASN A 102 -8.91 16.08 -15.46
CA ASN A 102 -8.24 15.60 -14.27
C ASN A 102 -8.61 14.14 -14.03
N SER A 103 -7.63 13.32 -13.69
CA SER A 103 -7.74 11.90 -13.38
C SER A 103 -6.50 11.43 -12.60
N GLY A 104 -6.38 10.15 -12.29
CA GLY A 104 -5.23 9.59 -11.61
C GLY A 104 -5.12 8.08 -11.80
N MET A 105 -3.88 7.59 -11.73
CA MET A 105 -3.55 6.18 -11.57
C MET A 105 -3.06 5.99 -10.13
N ILE A 106 -3.87 5.33 -9.27
CA ILE A 106 -3.57 5.13 -7.87
C ILE A 106 -3.15 3.67 -7.68
N TYR A 107 -2.09 3.43 -6.94
CA TYR A 107 -1.55 2.08 -6.76
C TYR A 107 -1.39 1.72 -5.28
N HIS A 108 -1.24 0.42 -4.97
CA HIS A 108 -1.20 -0.10 -3.61
C HIS A 108 -2.38 0.38 -2.74
N VAL A 109 -3.55 0.48 -3.37
CA VAL A 109 -4.76 0.88 -2.66
C VAL A 109 -5.20 -0.25 -1.74
N VAL A 110 -5.39 0.07 -0.47
CA VAL A 110 -5.98 -0.84 0.52
C VAL A 110 -7.47 -0.60 0.59
N GLU A 111 -8.24 -1.68 0.53
CA GLU A 111 -9.68 -1.64 0.64
C GLU A 111 -10.14 -2.05 2.05
N ASP A 112 -10.90 -1.19 2.65
CA ASP A 112 -11.66 -1.43 3.88
C ASP A 112 -12.85 -0.46 3.91
N PRO A 113 -14.03 -0.85 4.40
CA PRO A 113 -15.19 0.03 4.47
C PRO A 113 -14.97 1.33 5.27
N TYR A 114 -13.93 1.39 6.10
CA TYR A 114 -13.50 2.60 6.78
C TYR A 114 -12.90 3.64 5.81
N PHE A 115 -12.09 3.21 4.85
CA PHE A 115 -11.48 4.08 3.85
C PHE A 115 -12.48 4.41 2.76
N LYS A 116 -13.01 5.63 2.76
CA LYS A 116 -14.10 6.03 1.84
C LYS A 116 -13.62 6.36 0.43
N VAL A 117 -12.33 6.60 0.26
CA VAL A 117 -11.71 6.96 -1.01
C VAL A 117 -10.32 6.30 -1.12
N PRO A 118 -9.89 5.86 -2.31
CA PRO A 118 -8.67 5.08 -2.48
C PRO A 118 -7.38 5.87 -2.19
N TYR A 119 -7.38 7.17 -2.44
CA TYR A 119 -6.20 8.02 -2.28
C TYR A 119 -5.78 8.28 -0.81
N VAL A 120 -6.56 7.83 0.18
CA VAL A 120 -6.14 7.91 1.59
C VAL A 120 -5.19 6.77 1.99
N THR A 121 -5.08 5.76 1.15
CA THR A 121 -4.16 4.63 1.34
C THR A 121 -3.16 4.50 0.20
N GLY A 122 -3.59 4.70 -1.04
CA GLY A 122 -2.78 4.52 -2.26
C GLY A 122 -2.09 5.80 -2.74
N PRO A 123 -0.81 5.77 -3.09
CA PRO A 123 -0.13 6.84 -3.81
C PRO A 123 -0.70 7.02 -5.22
N GLU A 124 -0.71 8.25 -5.72
CA GLU A 124 -1.29 8.61 -7.00
C GLU A 124 -0.24 9.17 -7.97
N TYR A 125 -0.17 8.59 -9.17
CA TYR A 125 0.41 9.24 -10.34
C TYR A 125 -0.64 10.19 -10.91
N GLN A 126 -0.44 11.50 -10.74
CA GLN A 126 -1.40 12.54 -11.17
C GLN A 126 -1.49 12.63 -12.69
N LEU A 127 -2.73 12.63 -13.20
CA LEU A 127 -3.06 12.85 -14.60
C LEU A 127 -3.92 14.11 -14.74
N ILE A 128 -3.36 15.20 -15.27
CA ILE A 128 -4.08 16.48 -15.38
C ILE A 128 -3.58 17.26 -16.61
N ASP A 129 -4.50 17.93 -17.29
CA ASP A 129 -4.19 18.96 -18.27
C ASP A 129 -3.90 20.28 -17.54
N ASN A 130 -2.63 20.52 -17.19
CA ASN A 130 -2.24 21.64 -16.35
C ASN A 130 -2.81 22.97 -16.81
N ASP A 131 -2.59 23.34 -18.08
CA ASP A 131 -2.96 24.63 -18.64
C ASP A 131 -4.47 24.74 -18.82
N GLY A 132 -5.10 23.74 -19.40
CA GLY A 132 -6.54 23.69 -19.61
C GLY A 132 -7.31 23.69 -18.29
N TRP A 133 -6.83 23.00 -17.27
CA TRP A 133 -7.44 22.99 -15.94
C TRP A 133 -7.42 24.39 -15.31
N GLU A 134 -6.28 25.11 -15.39
CA GLU A 134 -6.17 26.47 -14.87
C GLU A 134 -7.05 27.47 -15.65
N GLU A 135 -7.23 27.26 -16.95
CA GLU A 135 -8.13 28.10 -17.75
C GLU A 135 -9.60 27.87 -17.39
N VAL A 136 -10.01 26.59 -17.27
CA VAL A 136 -11.41 26.22 -16.93
C VAL A 136 -11.79 26.65 -15.52
N ASN A 137 -10.84 26.55 -14.58
CA ASN A 137 -11.07 26.86 -13.16
C ASN A 137 -10.60 28.25 -12.73
N ALA A 138 -10.31 29.16 -13.65
CA ALA A 138 -9.82 30.50 -13.34
C ALA A 138 -10.73 31.23 -12.31
N PRO A 139 -10.16 31.94 -11.33
CA PRO A 139 -8.76 32.30 -11.15
C PRO A 139 -7.90 31.28 -10.38
N ALA A 140 -8.37 30.07 -10.11
CA ALA A 140 -7.61 29.05 -9.41
C ALA A 140 -6.35 28.67 -10.19
N LYS A 141 -5.28 28.34 -9.46
CA LYS A 141 -4.01 27.88 -10.00
C LYS A 141 -3.63 26.57 -9.33
N LEU A 142 -2.93 25.72 -10.09
CA LEU A 142 -2.37 24.48 -9.56
C LEU A 142 -1.09 24.77 -8.77
N GLU A 143 -1.04 24.24 -7.58
CA GLU A 143 0.24 24.11 -6.87
C GLU A 143 1.12 23.06 -7.56
N GLU A 144 2.45 23.17 -7.41
CA GLU A 144 3.39 22.26 -8.07
C GLU A 144 3.11 20.79 -7.77
N TRP A 145 2.66 20.48 -6.56
CA TRP A 145 2.33 19.13 -6.12
C TRP A 145 1.01 18.56 -6.67
N GLN A 146 0.26 19.35 -7.45
CA GLN A 146 -1.00 18.97 -8.11
C GLN A 146 -0.84 18.73 -9.61
N LYS A 147 0.34 19.02 -10.18
CA LYS A 147 0.60 18.97 -11.61
C LYS A 147 0.78 17.55 -12.15
N LEU A 148 0.71 17.41 -13.46
CA LEU A 148 0.92 16.15 -14.16
C LEU A 148 2.19 15.42 -13.75
N GLY A 149 2.09 14.11 -13.53
CA GLY A 149 3.22 13.21 -13.33
C GLY A 149 3.82 13.19 -11.93
N VAL A 150 3.36 14.08 -11.03
CA VAL A 150 3.78 14.05 -9.61
C VAL A 150 3.35 12.74 -8.92
N ASN A 151 4.06 12.33 -7.87
CA ASN A 151 3.46 11.54 -6.81
C ASN A 151 2.69 12.52 -5.93
N TYR A 152 1.36 12.53 -6.04
CA TYR A 152 0.47 13.59 -5.60
C TYR A 152 0.70 13.99 -4.14
N ALA A 153 1.01 15.29 -3.94
CA ALA A 153 1.32 15.91 -2.66
C ALA A 153 2.52 15.28 -1.89
N MET A 154 3.43 14.58 -2.59
CA MET A 154 4.61 13.96 -2.01
C MET A 154 5.90 14.34 -2.74
N HIS A 155 6.05 13.93 -4.00
CA HIS A 155 7.28 14.10 -4.76
C HIS A 155 6.98 14.79 -6.09
N LEU A 156 7.85 15.74 -6.46
CA LEU A 156 7.73 16.52 -7.67
C LEU A 156 8.66 15.95 -8.75
N PRO A 157 8.27 16.00 -10.03
CA PRO A 157 9.18 15.72 -11.14
C PRO A 157 10.41 16.61 -11.07
N GLU A 158 11.55 16.10 -11.53
CA GLU A 158 12.71 16.93 -11.78
C GLU A 158 12.37 17.96 -12.88
N ALA A 159 12.83 19.20 -12.70
CA ALA A 159 12.45 20.34 -13.52
C ALA A 159 12.67 20.10 -15.02
N ASP A 160 11.79 20.67 -15.86
CA ASP A 160 11.79 20.67 -17.31
C ASP A 160 11.43 19.36 -18.03
N SER A 161 10.86 18.37 -17.35
CA SER A 161 10.56 17.05 -17.90
C SER A 161 9.15 16.90 -18.48
N MET A 162 8.51 17.98 -18.94
CA MET A 162 7.16 17.91 -19.50
C MET A 162 7.18 17.40 -20.94
N PHE A 163 7.35 16.08 -21.10
CA PHE A 163 7.27 15.36 -22.37
C PHE A 163 5.84 15.02 -22.78
N VAL A 164 4.86 15.85 -22.37
CA VAL A 164 3.44 15.63 -22.65
C VAL A 164 3.13 15.92 -24.12
N ASN A 165 2.36 15.06 -24.76
CA ASN A 165 1.80 15.30 -26.08
C ASN A 165 0.68 16.33 -26.01
N PRO A 166 0.38 17.04 -27.10
CA PRO A 166 -0.69 18.03 -27.16
C PRO A 166 -2.03 17.49 -26.61
N GLN A 167 -2.83 18.37 -26.06
CA GLN A 167 -4.13 18.05 -25.52
C GLN A 167 -5.01 17.33 -26.55
N GLY A 168 -5.67 16.25 -26.14
CA GLY A 168 -6.47 15.39 -27.02
C GLY A 168 -5.67 14.30 -27.75
N GLU A 169 -4.36 14.30 -27.65
CA GLU A 169 -3.50 13.20 -28.14
C GLU A 169 -3.24 12.17 -27.02
N TRP A 170 -2.83 10.96 -27.43
CA TRP A 170 -2.48 9.90 -26.50
C TRP A 170 -1.11 10.15 -25.87
N ASN A 171 -1.03 9.95 -24.56
CA ASN A 171 0.20 9.90 -23.81
C ASN A 171 0.39 8.50 -23.24
N ASN A 172 1.63 8.10 -23.01
CA ASN A 172 2.00 6.88 -22.30
C ASN A 172 2.61 7.25 -20.95
N SER A 173 2.20 6.56 -19.90
CA SER A 173 2.84 6.66 -18.59
C SER A 173 3.24 5.29 -18.08
N ARG A 174 4.24 5.29 -17.19
CA ARG A 174 4.70 4.08 -16.52
C ARG A 174 5.04 4.38 -15.07
N ILE A 175 4.67 3.43 -14.20
CA ILE A 175 5.15 3.34 -12.83
C ILE A 175 6.03 2.10 -12.72
N VAL A 176 7.21 2.23 -12.14
CA VAL A 176 8.00 1.12 -11.62
C VAL A 176 7.92 1.17 -10.10
N PHE A 177 7.50 0.07 -9.49
CA PHE A 177 7.57 -0.10 -8.04
C PHE A 177 8.38 -1.38 -7.75
N ASP A 178 9.60 -1.22 -7.26
CA ASP A 178 10.52 -2.33 -6.95
C ASP A 178 10.99 -2.26 -5.49
N ASN A 179 10.27 -2.92 -4.57
CA ASN A 179 10.66 -3.04 -3.16
C ASN A 179 10.90 -1.67 -2.48
N GLY A 180 10.01 -0.69 -2.76
CA GLY A 180 10.06 0.67 -2.21
C GLY A 180 10.77 1.68 -3.10
N HIS A 181 11.57 1.24 -4.09
CA HIS A 181 12.08 2.11 -5.13
C HIS A 181 10.99 2.41 -6.15
N VAL A 182 10.70 3.69 -6.40
CA VAL A 182 9.60 4.13 -7.26
C VAL A 182 10.11 5.05 -8.36
N GLU A 183 9.70 4.77 -9.59
CA GLU A 183 9.97 5.63 -10.74
C GLU A 183 8.69 5.96 -11.49
N HIS A 184 8.52 7.20 -11.92
CA HIS A 184 7.48 7.63 -12.86
C HIS A 184 8.08 7.99 -14.22
N TYR A 185 7.40 7.57 -15.28
CA TYR A 185 7.76 7.89 -16.66
C TYR A 185 6.60 8.55 -17.39
N LEU A 186 6.90 9.46 -18.30
CA LEU A 186 5.97 10.09 -19.24
C LEU A 186 6.54 10.02 -20.65
N ASN A 187 5.82 9.43 -21.59
CA ASN A 187 6.22 9.25 -22.99
C ASN A 187 7.66 8.71 -23.16
N GLY A 188 8.00 7.70 -22.33
CA GLY A 188 9.30 7.04 -22.35
C GLY A 188 10.43 7.75 -21.59
N HIS A 189 10.18 8.92 -21.00
CA HIS A 189 11.16 9.68 -20.23
C HIS A 189 10.90 9.52 -18.73
N LYS A 190 11.91 9.17 -17.93
CA LYS A 190 11.83 9.17 -16.48
C LYS A 190 11.69 10.61 -15.98
N ILE A 191 10.62 10.91 -15.25
CA ILE A 191 10.30 12.24 -14.76
C ILE A 191 10.44 12.37 -13.25
N LEU A 192 10.36 11.24 -12.52
CA LEU A 192 10.39 11.22 -11.06
C LEU A 192 11.00 9.90 -10.56
N GLU A 193 11.74 9.98 -9.46
CA GLU A 193 12.32 8.82 -8.77
C GLU A 193 12.39 9.12 -7.28
N PHE A 194 12.02 8.14 -6.43
CA PHE A 194 12.13 8.27 -4.98
C PHE A 194 12.16 6.90 -4.28
N GLU A 195 12.61 6.91 -3.02
CA GLU A 195 12.54 5.75 -2.13
C GLU A 195 11.38 5.92 -1.15
N ALA A 196 10.41 5.01 -1.18
CA ALA A 196 9.33 4.94 -0.21
C ALA A 196 9.86 4.50 1.18
N TRP A 197 9.12 4.88 2.22
CA TRP A 197 9.31 4.47 3.61
C TRP A 197 10.65 4.87 4.25
N THR A 198 11.39 5.79 3.64
CA THR A 198 12.57 6.44 4.25
C THR A 198 12.13 7.53 5.25
N ASP A 199 13.06 7.98 6.08
CA ASP A 199 12.78 9.10 7.01
C ASP A 199 12.36 10.37 6.27
N ASP A 200 12.93 10.66 5.09
CA ASP A 200 12.50 11.79 4.22
C ASP A 200 11.07 11.59 3.72
N TRP A 201 10.73 10.38 3.28
CA TRP A 201 9.38 10.05 2.84
C TRP A 201 8.34 10.25 3.96
N PHE A 202 8.64 9.76 5.18
CA PHE A 202 7.77 9.97 6.35
C PHE A 202 7.68 11.44 6.75
N ALA A 203 8.79 12.19 6.66
CA ALA A 203 8.77 13.63 6.93
C ALA A 203 7.86 14.38 5.96
N ARG A 204 7.89 14.06 4.65
CA ARG A 204 6.99 14.66 3.64
C ARG A 204 5.53 14.31 3.89
N LYS A 205 5.23 13.03 4.13
CA LYS A 205 3.88 12.55 4.45
C LYS A 205 3.29 13.32 5.64
N ASN A 206 4.06 13.46 6.71
CA ASN A 206 3.59 14.03 7.98
C ASN A 206 3.63 15.58 8.02
N ALA A 207 4.20 16.25 7.03
CA ALA A 207 4.26 17.71 6.93
C ALA A 207 3.28 18.32 5.92
N GLY A 208 2.50 17.49 5.20
CA GLY A 208 1.67 17.91 4.08
C GLY A 208 0.22 17.44 4.16
N LYS A 209 -0.38 17.29 3.00
CA LYS A 209 -1.79 16.85 2.85
C LYS A 209 -2.09 15.53 3.58
N TRP A 210 -1.09 14.65 3.65
CA TRP A 210 -1.27 13.29 4.17
C TRP A 210 -1.06 13.15 5.67
N GLU A 211 -0.80 14.24 6.40
CA GLU A 211 -0.75 14.24 7.88
C GLU A 211 -2.05 13.67 8.49
N SER A 212 -3.20 13.98 7.89
CA SER A 212 -4.51 13.49 8.33
C SER A 212 -4.88 12.09 7.79
N ALA A 213 -4.02 11.47 6.98
CA ALA A 213 -4.20 10.13 6.42
C ALA A 213 -3.06 9.21 6.91
N PRO A 214 -3.14 8.68 8.14
CA PRO A 214 -2.05 7.91 8.75
C PRO A 214 -1.62 6.70 7.92
N GLU A 215 -2.53 6.10 7.17
CA GLU A 215 -2.26 4.89 6.38
C GLU A 215 -1.84 5.16 4.92
N TYR A 216 -1.70 6.44 4.52
CA TYR A 216 -1.29 6.79 3.16
C TYR A 216 0.07 6.22 2.79
N GLY A 217 0.11 5.46 1.70
CA GLY A 217 1.31 4.93 1.07
C GLY A 217 2.10 3.91 1.90
N LEU A 218 1.52 3.33 2.96
CA LEU A 218 2.22 2.37 3.82
C LEU A 218 2.16 0.94 3.29
N ALA A 219 1.17 0.62 2.48
CA ALA A 219 0.99 -0.73 1.94
C ALA A 219 2.08 -1.07 0.92
N ASP A 220 2.63 -2.28 1.01
CA ASP A 220 3.58 -2.84 0.06
C ASP A 220 2.91 -3.69 -1.04
N ARG A 221 1.59 -3.80 -1.01
CA ARG A 221 0.73 -4.39 -2.03
C ARG A 221 -0.67 -3.76 -1.97
N GLY A 222 -1.40 -3.85 -3.07
CA GLY A 222 -2.78 -3.37 -3.12
C GLY A 222 -3.30 -3.38 -4.54
N VAL A 223 -4.55 -2.96 -4.71
CA VAL A 223 -5.18 -2.88 -6.02
C VAL A 223 -4.71 -1.64 -6.78
N ILE A 224 -4.78 -1.72 -8.12
CA ILE A 224 -4.59 -0.57 -9.01
C ILE A 224 -5.94 0.09 -9.23
N CYS A 225 -5.97 1.43 -9.18
CA CYS A 225 -7.20 2.20 -9.25
C CYS A 225 -7.14 3.26 -10.35
N LEU A 226 -8.22 3.37 -11.12
CA LEU A 226 -8.48 4.49 -12.03
C LEU A 226 -9.45 5.46 -11.37
N GLN A 227 -9.12 6.74 -11.46
CA GLN A 227 -9.94 7.83 -10.91
C GLN A 227 -10.74 8.49 -12.02
N ASP A 228 -12.06 8.66 -11.82
CA ASP A 228 -12.87 9.65 -12.53
C ASP A 228 -12.98 10.90 -11.65
N HIS A 229 -12.60 12.04 -12.15
CA HIS A 229 -12.67 13.35 -11.45
C HIS A 229 -13.62 14.31 -12.20
N GLY A 230 -14.71 13.78 -12.76
CA GLY A 230 -15.76 14.55 -13.42
C GLY A 230 -15.43 15.04 -14.82
N SER A 231 -14.26 14.73 -15.37
CA SER A 231 -13.86 15.10 -16.72
C SER A 231 -13.58 13.86 -17.58
N PRO A 232 -13.80 13.94 -18.91
CA PRO A 232 -13.56 12.81 -19.80
C PRO A 232 -12.08 12.37 -19.72
N ALA A 233 -11.87 11.10 -19.39
CA ALA A 233 -10.58 10.44 -19.40
C ALA A 233 -10.70 9.10 -20.11
N SER A 234 -9.72 8.75 -20.94
CA SER A 234 -9.69 7.49 -21.69
C SER A 234 -8.39 6.77 -21.44
N PHE A 235 -8.47 5.45 -21.27
CA PHE A 235 -7.33 4.58 -20.94
C PHE A 235 -7.33 3.37 -21.87
N ARG A 236 -6.16 2.96 -22.32
CA ARG A 236 -5.94 1.73 -23.10
C ARG A 236 -4.53 1.19 -22.88
N ASN A 237 -4.22 0.05 -23.45
CA ASN A 237 -2.89 -0.57 -23.33
C ASN A 237 -2.43 -0.74 -21.86
N ILE A 238 -3.39 -0.90 -20.93
CA ILE A 238 -3.08 -1.06 -19.52
C ILE A 238 -2.49 -2.45 -19.34
N LYS A 239 -1.20 -2.52 -19.06
CA LYS A 239 -0.46 -3.77 -18.87
C LYS A 239 0.46 -3.69 -17.68
N ILE A 240 0.68 -4.82 -17.04
CA ILE A 240 1.51 -4.93 -15.86
C ILE A 240 2.50 -6.09 -15.99
N LYS A 241 3.66 -5.91 -15.42
CA LYS A 241 4.66 -6.97 -15.22
C LYS A 241 4.99 -7.05 -13.75
N GLN A 242 4.73 -8.18 -13.12
CA GLN A 242 5.08 -8.39 -11.73
C GLN A 242 6.60 -8.56 -11.58
N LEU A 243 7.16 -7.93 -10.55
CA LEU A 243 8.58 -8.03 -10.20
C LEU A 243 8.75 -8.90 -8.95
N PRO A 244 9.91 -9.54 -8.77
CA PRO A 244 10.15 -10.36 -7.59
C PRO A 244 10.13 -9.56 -6.29
N LYS A 245 9.43 -10.06 -5.28
CA LYS A 245 9.52 -9.52 -3.92
C LYS A 245 10.82 -9.96 -3.27
N LYS A 246 11.56 -9.03 -2.69
CA LYS A 246 12.78 -9.31 -1.93
C LYS A 246 12.40 -9.68 -0.50
N VAL A 247 12.12 -10.95 -0.27
CA VAL A 247 11.93 -11.48 1.10
C VAL A 247 13.29 -11.99 1.57
N THR A 248 13.84 -11.36 2.61
CA THR A 248 15.16 -11.77 3.11
C THR A 248 15.11 -13.05 3.93
N GLY A 249 13.94 -13.38 4.53
CA GLY A 249 13.80 -14.48 5.48
C GLY A 249 14.63 -14.28 6.75
N GLU A 250 15.31 -13.14 6.91
CA GLU A 250 16.12 -12.81 8.07
C GLU A 250 15.29 -12.13 9.15
N ALA A 251 15.57 -12.47 10.39
CA ALA A 251 14.92 -11.81 11.53
C ALA A 251 15.48 -10.39 11.70
N LYS A 252 14.58 -9.40 11.73
CA LYS A 252 14.86 -7.99 11.98
C LYS A 252 14.43 -7.64 13.41
N ASP A 253 15.25 -6.87 14.13
CA ASP A 253 14.83 -6.29 15.39
C ASP A 253 13.90 -5.09 15.12
N LEU A 254 12.65 -5.16 15.60
CA LEU A 254 11.69 -4.05 15.52
C LEU A 254 11.97 -2.95 16.57
N PHE A 255 12.76 -3.26 17.58
CA PHE A 255 13.14 -2.34 18.65
C PHE A 255 14.64 -2.37 18.85
N ASN A 256 15.26 -1.19 18.82
CA ASN A 256 16.72 -1.03 18.87
C ASN A 256 17.31 -0.97 20.28
N GLY A 257 16.46 -1.01 21.32
CA GLY A 257 16.87 -0.92 22.73
C GLY A 257 17.33 0.47 23.20
N LYS A 258 17.13 1.52 22.38
CA LYS A 258 17.61 2.88 22.67
C LYS A 258 16.54 3.94 22.62
N ASP A 259 15.70 3.88 21.61
CA ASP A 259 14.64 4.84 21.35
C ASP A 259 13.47 4.18 20.58
N LEU A 260 12.43 4.95 20.28
CA LEU A 260 11.24 4.48 19.56
C LEU A 260 11.31 4.73 18.05
N THR A 261 12.50 4.83 17.47
CA THR A 261 12.67 4.93 16.01
C THR A 261 11.99 3.76 15.32
N GLY A 262 11.19 4.06 14.28
CA GLY A 262 10.37 3.06 13.56
C GLY A 262 8.97 2.85 14.16
N TRP A 263 8.64 3.57 15.23
CA TRP A 263 7.35 3.52 15.89
C TRP A 263 6.66 4.89 15.92
N GLU A 264 5.33 4.90 15.96
CA GLU A 264 4.49 6.09 16.09
C GLU A 264 3.57 5.92 17.31
N ASN A 265 3.61 6.91 18.21
CA ASN A 265 2.73 6.95 19.38
C ASN A 265 1.37 7.54 18.99
N ASN A 266 0.30 6.82 19.29
CA ASN A 266 -1.09 7.21 19.05
C ASN A 266 -1.84 7.23 20.38
N GLY A 267 -2.31 8.39 20.77
CA GLY A 267 -2.94 8.66 22.07
C GLY A 267 -2.03 9.41 23.04
N THR A 268 -2.48 9.53 24.26
CA THR A 268 -1.83 10.30 25.35
C THR A 268 -1.06 9.42 26.32
N GLU A 269 -1.08 8.11 26.09
CA GLU A 269 -0.42 7.10 26.88
C GLU A 269 1.09 7.19 26.75
N LEU A 270 1.79 6.78 27.83
CA LEU A 270 3.24 6.95 27.91
C LEU A 270 3.98 5.77 27.32
N TRP A 271 4.84 6.05 26.34
CA TRP A 271 5.76 5.09 25.74
C TRP A 271 7.19 5.66 25.85
N TYR A 272 8.10 4.93 26.47
CA TYR A 272 9.49 5.35 26.63
C TYR A 272 10.45 4.17 26.75
N VAL A 273 11.73 4.43 26.63
CA VAL A 273 12.79 3.44 26.87
C VAL A 273 13.41 3.74 28.24
N ASN A 274 13.47 2.74 29.10
CA ASN A 274 14.06 2.88 30.42
C ASN A 274 15.58 2.73 30.41
N GLU A 275 16.24 2.90 31.58
CA GLU A 275 17.70 2.82 31.72
C GLU A 275 18.27 1.44 31.38
N ASP A 276 17.47 0.37 31.48
CA ASP A 276 17.86 -1.00 31.12
C ASP A 276 17.70 -1.29 29.62
N GLY A 277 17.25 -0.31 28.82
CA GLY A 277 17.01 -0.47 27.41
C GLY A 277 15.71 -1.23 27.06
N TYR A 278 14.75 -1.28 27.98
CA TYR A 278 13.44 -1.88 27.71
C TYR A 278 12.43 -0.82 27.27
N MET A 279 11.60 -1.14 26.30
CA MET A 279 10.43 -0.33 25.96
C MET A 279 9.40 -0.49 27.08
N VAL A 280 8.87 0.61 27.57
CA VAL A 280 7.88 0.63 28.65
C VAL A 280 6.62 1.32 28.15
N CYS A 281 5.48 0.71 28.40
CA CYS A 281 4.19 1.38 28.28
C CYS A 281 3.59 1.58 29.67
N GLU A 282 2.97 2.76 29.87
CA GLU A 282 2.37 3.15 31.14
C GLU A 282 1.14 4.01 30.88
N SER A 283 0.05 3.77 31.63
CA SER A 283 -1.17 4.56 31.49
C SER A 283 -0.89 6.05 31.67
N GLY A 284 -1.39 6.84 30.74
CA GLY A 284 -1.34 8.28 30.77
C GLY A 284 -2.38 8.92 31.70
N PRO A 285 -2.45 10.26 31.71
CA PRO A 285 -3.28 11.00 32.67
C PRO A 285 -4.78 10.85 32.42
N ASP A 286 -5.20 10.62 31.17
CA ASP A 286 -6.62 10.49 30.78
C ASP A 286 -7.11 9.04 30.90
N LYS A 287 -6.20 8.08 31.10
CA LYS A 287 -6.48 6.65 31.24
C LYS A 287 -7.28 6.07 30.06
N ALA A 288 -7.05 6.60 28.88
CA ALA A 288 -7.66 6.16 27.65
C ALA A 288 -6.91 4.96 27.03
N TYR A 289 -7.32 4.54 25.85
CA TYR A 289 -6.51 3.62 25.02
C TYR A 289 -5.31 4.37 24.45
N GLY A 290 -4.22 3.64 24.27
CA GLY A 290 -3.05 4.13 23.56
C GLY A 290 -2.36 3.01 22.79
N TYR A 291 -1.71 3.37 21.69
CA TYR A 291 -1.08 2.42 20.80
C TYR A 291 0.26 2.94 20.30
N LEU A 292 1.25 2.06 20.35
CA LEU A 292 2.53 2.29 19.68
C LEU A 292 2.58 1.43 18.43
N ALA A 293 2.42 2.04 17.25
CA ALA A 293 2.31 1.36 15.97
C ALA A 293 3.62 1.41 15.18
N THR A 294 3.94 0.34 14.45
CA THR A 294 5.06 0.37 13.51
C THR A 294 4.80 1.35 12.37
N ARG A 295 5.84 1.97 11.82
CA ARG A 295 5.72 2.79 10.60
C ARG A 295 5.49 1.94 9.36
N GLU A 296 6.00 0.71 9.33
CA GLU A 296 5.87 -0.23 8.22
C GLU A 296 4.66 -1.15 8.41
N TYR A 297 4.11 -1.66 7.29
CA TYR A 297 3.15 -2.75 7.28
C TYR A 297 3.87 -4.10 7.38
N TYR A 298 3.21 -5.04 8.07
CA TYR A 298 3.66 -6.42 8.22
C TYR A 298 2.46 -7.34 7.96
N ASN A 299 2.42 -7.95 6.79
CA ASN A 299 1.30 -8.77 6.34
C ASN A 299 1.52 -10.25 6.69
N ASP A 300 2.56 -10.87 6.12
CA ASP A 300 2.97 -12.23 6.44
C ASP A 300 4.27 -12.17 7.25
N PHE A 301 4.23 -12.70 8.47
CA PHE A 301 5.36 -12.57 9.38
C PHE A 301 5.37 -13.63 10.50
N ASP A 302 6.53 -13.77 11.12
CA ASP A 302 6.75 -14.50 12.37
C ASP A 302 7.38 -13.54 13.37
N LEU A 303 6.61 -13.12 14.38
CA LEU A 303 7.02 -12.18 15.42
C LEU A 303 7.25 -12.92 16.73
N THR A 304 8.38 -12.65 17.36
CA THR A 304 8.65 -13.05 18.75
C THR A 304 8.90 -11.80 19.59
N VAL A 305 8.30 -11.73 20.77
CA VAL A 305 8.44 -10.62 21.69
C VAL A 305 8.45 -11.08 23.13
N ASP A 306 9.34 -10.52 23.95
CA ASP A 306 9.30 -10.72 25.40
C ASP A 306 8.55 -9.56 26.06
N PHE A 307 7.62 -9.90 26.94
CA PHE A 307 6.84 -8.92 27.72
C PHE A 307 6.87 -9.23 29.21
N LYS A 308 6.73 -8.20 30.03
CA LYS A 308 6.64 -8.31 31.50
C LYS A 308 5.59 -7.34 32.01
N GLN A 309 4.54 -7.90 32.60
CA GLN A 309 3.45 -7.15 33.22
C GLN A 309 3.85 -6.72 34.64
N LEU A 310 3.94 -5.40 34.90
CA LEU A 310 4.36 -4.85 36.20
C LEU A 310 3.19 -4.42 37.06
N ALA A 311 2.11 -3.94 36.42
CA ALA A 311 0.87 -3.54 37.08
C ALA A 311 -0.27 -3.62 36.08
N ASN A 312 -1.41 -4.22 36.47
CA ASN A 312 -2.60 -4.42 35.66
C ASN A 312 -2.26 -4.53 34.16
N GLY A 313 -1.58 -5.60 33.78
CA GLY A 313 -0.90 -5.70 32.51
C GLY A 313 -1.83 -5.96 31.29
N ASN A 314 -2.99 -5.29 31.21
CA ASN A 314 -3.89 -5.40 30.08
C ASN A 314 -3.34 -4.60 28.89
N SER A 315 -2.87 -5.33 27.90
CA SER A 315 -2.19 -4.88 26.71
C SER A 315 -2.50 -5.82 25.55
N GLY A 316 -1.80 -5.70 24.43
CA GLY A 316 -2.00 -6.60 23.28
C GLY A 316 -1.03 -6.28 22.16
N ILE A 317 -0.91 -7.23 21.25
CA ILE A 317 -0.12 -7.10 20.02
C ILE A 317 -1.10 -7.12 18.85
N PHE A 318 -1.41 -5.95 18.32
CA PHE A 318 -2.24 -5.83 17.13
C PHE A 318 -1.44 -6.19 15.87
N PHE A 319 -2.10 -6.77 14.90
CA PHE A 319 -1.53 -7.12 13.60
C PHE A 319 -2.54 -6.87 12.49
N ARG A 320 -2.04 -6.63 11.28
CA ARG A 320 -2.83 -6.19 10.13
C ARG A 320 -3.83 -5.12 10.55
N SER A 321 -3.32 -4.16 11.31
CA SER A 321 -4.11 -3.12 11.95
C SER A 321 -3.88 -1.75 11.33
N PHE A 322 -4.87 -0.88 11.46
CA PHE A 322 -4.76 0.52 11.10
C PHE A 322 -5.34 1.42 12.20
N ILE A 323 -4.91 2.69 12.19
CA ILE A 323 -5.33 3.64 13.20
C ILE A 323 -6.41 4.57 12.63
N GLU A 324 -7.59 4.55 13.26
CA GLU A 324 -8.59 5.59 13.07
C GLU A 324 -8.33 6.73 14.08
N PRO A 325 -8.02 7.94 13.61
CA PRO A 325 -7.82 9.07 14.52
C PRO A 325 -9.04 9.34 15.42
N PRO A 326 -8.86 9.77 16.68
CA PRO A 326 -7.55 10.04 17.29
C PRO A 326 -6.83 8.78 17.84
N VAL A 327 -7.53 7.68 18.17
CA VAL A 327 -6.89 6.58 18.92
C VAL A 327 -7.66 5.26 18.85
N LYS A 328 -8.40 4.99 17.77
CA LYS A 328 -9.01 3.66 17.60
C LYS A 328 -8.13 2.79 16.71
N VAL A 329 -7.91 1.56 17.10
CA VAL A 329 -7.20 0.56 16.30
C VAL A 329 -8.20 -0.46 15.76
N HIS A 330 -8.30 -0.56 14.44
CA HIS A 330 -8.99 -1.62 13.74
C HIS A 330 -7.99 -2.74 13.41
N GLY A 331 -8.46 -3.97 13.33
CA GLY A 331 -7.63 -5.14 13.04
C GLY A 331 -7.73 -6.19 14.14
N TRP A 332 -6.74 -7.04 14.24
CA TRP A 332 -6.76 -8.20 15.14
C TRP A 332 -5.68 -8.06 16.22
N GLN A 333 -6.03 -8.47 17.41
CA GLN A 333 -5.17 -8.44 18.58
C GLN A 333 -4.84 -9.87 19.02
N CYS A 334 -3.55 -10.15 19.19
CA CYS A 334 -3.08 -11.22 20.06
C CYS A 334 -3.03 -10.65 21.48
N GLU A 335 -3.86 -11.18 22.35
CA GLU A 335 -4.08 -10.67 23.71
C GLU A 335 -2.84 -10.81 24.59
N VAL A 336 -2.56 -9.80 25.38
CA VAL A 336 -1.57 -9.79 26.48
C VAL A 336 -2.24 -9.19 27.71
N ALA A 337 -2.79 -10.03 28.55
CA ALA A 337 -3.61 -9.63 29.69
C ALA A 337 -3.19 -10.37 30.97
N PRO A 338 -3.63 -9.92 32.16
CA PRO A 338 -3.48 -10.70 33.38
C PRO A 338 -4.12 -12.06 33.25
N LYS A 339 -3.62 -13.05 34.00
CA LYS A 339 -4.09 -14.42 34.01
C LYS A 339 -5.63 -14.49 34.13
N GLY A 340 -6.26 -15.39 33.38
CA GLY A 340 -7.71 -15.51 33.28
C GLY A 340 -8.37 -14.51 32.33
N ASN A 341 -7.58 -13.87 31.43
CA ASN A 341 -8.07 -12.92 30.45
C ASN A 341 -7.53 -13.18 29.04
N ASP A 342 -7.39 -14.45 28.69
CA ASP A 342 -7.14 -14.93 27.31
C ASP A 342 -5.79 -14.55 26.68
N SER A 343 -4.68 -14.43 27.47
CA SER A 343 -3.34 -14.16 26.90
C SER A 343 -2.95 -15.16 25.81
N GLY A 344 -2.68 -14.66 24.59
CA GLY A 344 -2.44 -15.44 23.37
C GLY A 344 -3.69 -15.67 22.53
N GLY A 345 -4.89 -15.31 23.02
CA GLY A 345 -6.15 -15.36 22.28
C GLY A 345 -6.21 -14.31 21.16
N ILE A 346 -7.16 -14.46 20.24
CA ILE A 346 -7.34 -13.56 19.09
C ILE A 346 -8.68 -12.83 19.18
N TYR A 347 -8.61 -11.50 19.17
CA TYR A 347 -9.75 -10.59 19.23
C TYR A 347 -9.78 -9.67 18.00
N GLU A 348 -10.94 -9.50 17.36
CA GLU A 348 -11.12 -8.51 16.28
C GLU A 348 -11.70 -7.21 16.84
N SER A 349 -10.89 -6.17 16.85
CA SER A 349 -11.24 -4.85 17.37
C SER A 349 -12.20 -4.12 16.43
N TYR A 350 -13.25 -3.53 16.99
CA TYR A 350 -14.36 -2.89 16.26
C TYR A 350 -15.01 -3.78 15.19
N GLY A 351 -14.89 -5.11 15.34
CA GLY A 351 -15.44 -6.10 14.44
C GLY A 351 -16.24 -7.19 15.16
N ARG A 352 -15.85 -8.47 14.96
CA ARG A 352 -16.57 -9.64 15.47
C ARG A 352 -16.29 -9.96 16.94
N GLY A 353 -15.33 -9.26 17.59
CA GLY A 353 -14.91 -9.59 18.96
C GLY A 353 -13.99 -10.81 19.02
N TRP A 354 -14.14 -11.65 20.04
CA TRP A 354 -13.33 -12.85 20.22
C TRP A 354 -13.48 -13.84 19.06
N LEU A 355 -12.39 -14.15 18.40
CA LEU A 355 -12.30 -15.24 17.41
C LEU A 355 -11.78 -16.53 18.04
N ALA A 356 -10.88 -16.41 19.02
CA ALA A 356 -10.35 -17.54 19.78
C ALA A 356 -10.01 -17.09 21.20
N GLN A 357 -10.62 -17.71 22.19
CA GLN A 357 -10.33 -17.54 23.61
C GLN A 357 -9.48 -18.71 24.12
N ILE A 358 -8.77 -18.48 25.22
CA ILE A 358 -7.82 -19.44 25.78
C ILE A 358 -8.46 -20.15 27.00
N PRO A 359 -8.48 -21.47 27.07
CA PRO A 359 -8.91 -22.20 28.29
C PRO A 359 -8.03 -21.79 29.47
N ASP A 360 -8.67 -21.60 30.67
CA ASP A 360 -8.00 -21.16 31.91
C ASP A 360 -6.77 -22.01 32.26
N GLU A 361 -6.86 -23.33 32.02
CA GLU A 361 -5.76 -24.26 32.31
C GLU A 361 -4.54 -24.04 31.42
N LYS A 362 -4.71 -23.49 30.22
CA LYS A 362 -3.58 -23.12 29.35
C LYS A 362 -2.91 -21.83 29.80
N GLU A 363 -3.65 -20.92 30.41
CA GLU A 363 -3.10 -19.66 30.91
C GLU A 363 -2.21 -19.83 32.16
N GLU A 364 -2.25 -20.99 32.80
CA GLU A 364 -1.39 -21.31 33.95
C GLU A 364 0.12 -21.16 33.66
N ILE A 365 0.52 -21.17 32.38
CA ILE A 365 1.92 -20.96 31.97
C ILE A 365 2.35 -19.49 31.99
N LEU A 366 1.41 -18.54 32.11
CA LEU A 366 1.72 -17.11 32.24
C LEU A 366 2.40 -16.85 33.59
N LYS A 367 3.56 -16.24 33.54
CA LYS A 367 4.38 -15.90 34.71
C LYS A 367 4.13 -14.44 35.08
N GLU A 368 3.24 -14.22 36.03
CA GLU A 368 2.88 -12.88 36.47
C GLU A 368 4.10 -12.15 37.09
N GLY A 369 4.34 -10.90 36.69
CA GLY A 369 5.47 -10.10 37.15
C GLY A 369 6.84 -10.58 36.68
N GLU A 370 6.92 -11.58 35.82
CA GLU A 370 8.15 -12.10 35.24
C GLU A 370 8.15 -11.90 33.70
N TRP A 371 9.28 -12.18 33.05
CA TRP A 371 9.37 -12.17 31.60
C TRP A 371 8.67 -13.38 30.99
N ASN A 372 7.81 -13.13 30.03
CA ASN A 372 7.11 -14.10 29.18
C ASN A 372 7.48 -13.85 27.72
N THR A 373 7.45 -14.89 26.91
CA THR A 373 7.67 -14.80 25.47
C THR A 373 6.36 -15.12 24.75
N MET A 374 5.89 -14.15 23.94
CA MET A 374 4.81 -14.36 22.97
C MET A 374 5.42 -14.55 21.59
N ARG A 375 4.95 -15.56 20.84
CA ARG A 375 5.18 -15.69 19.41
C ARG A 375 3.86 -15.61 18.69
N LEU A 376 3.83 -14.80 17.63
CA LEU A 376 2.68 -14.61 16.73
C LEU A 376 3.15 -14.83 15.30
N ARG A 377 2.61 -15.86 14.63
CA ARG A 377 2.85 -16.14 13.22
C ARG A 377 1.59 -15.91 12.42
N VAL A 378 1.68 -15.13 11.38
CA VAL A 378 0.59 -14.84 10.43
C VAL A 378 1.10 -15.12 9.03
N GLU A 379 0.43 -15.99 8.29
CA GLU A 379 0.78 -16.36 6.91
C GLU A 379 -0.51 -16.58 6.11
N GLY A 380 -0.79 -15.71 5.14
CA GLY A 380 -2.08 -15.70 4.47
C GLY A 380 -3.24 -15.51 5.47
N ASP A 381 -4.17 -16.45 5.50
CA ASP A 381 -5.31 -16.48 6.40
C ASP A 381 -5.07 -17.28 7.70
N HIS A 382 -3.86 -17.83 7.89
CA HIS A 382 -3.50 -18.68 9.01
C HIS A 382 -2.79 -17.89 10.12
N VAL A 383 -3.30 -17.96 11.33
CA VAL A 383 -2.79 -17.28 12.53
C VAL A 383 -2.49 -18.31 13.62
N GLN A 384 -1.27 -18.25 14.12
CA GLN A 384 -0.83 -19.12 15.22
C GLN A 384 -0.19 -18.29 16.33
N THR A 385 -0.48 -18.62 17.59
CA THR A 385 0.12 -17.98 18.77
C THR A 385 0.71 -19.01 19.72
N TRP A 386 1.81 -18.61 20.40
CA TRP A 386 2.45 -19.40 21.46
C TRP A 386 2.81 -18.50 22.62
N LEU A 387 2.51 -18.95 23.84
CA LEU A 387 2.95 -18.31 25.07
C LEU A 387 3.97 -19.21 25.79
N ASN A 388 5.17 -18.68 26.05
CA ASN A 388 6.29 -19.41 26.67
C ASN A 388 6.62 -20.75 25.95
N GLY A 389 6.39 -20.81 24.63
CA GLY A 389 6.65 -21.98 23.81
C GLY A 389 5.46 -22.95 23.67
N GLU A 390 4.42 -22.81 24.47
CA GLU A 390 3.20 -23.63 24.39
C GLU A 390 2.20 -23.04 23.38
N PRO A 391 1.60 -23.84 22.47
CA PRO A 391 0.66 -23.36 21.49
C PRO A 391 -0.66 -22.93 22.16
N MET A 392 -1.10 -21.70 21.85
CA MET A 392 -2.34 -21.13 22.38
C MET A 392 -3.46 -21.19 21.35
N VAL A 393 -3.26 -20.61 20.18
CA VAL A 393 -4.23 -20.54 19.06
C VAL A 393 -3.62 -21.10 17.78
N ASP A 394 -4.46 -21.78 17.01
CA ASP A 394 -4.25 -22.18 15.62
C ASP A 394 -5.57 -21.91 14.88
N LEU A 395 -5.64 -20.82 14.10
CA LEU A 395 -6.87 -20.26 13.53
C LEU A 395 -6.66 -19.97 12.04
N THR A 396 -7.65 -20.33 11.22
CA THR A 396 -7.74 -19.88 9.82
C THR A 396 -8.94 -18.95 9.66
N ASP A 397 -8.74 -17.76 9.10
CA ASP A 397 -9.78 -16.73 8.94
C ASP A 397 -9.59 -15.93 7.65
N GLU A 398 -10.53 -16.07 6.71
CA GLU A 398 -10.49 -15.43 5.40
C GLU A 398 -10.41 -13.89 5.48
N LYS A 399 -11.07 -13.28 6.47
CA LYS A 399 -11.04 -11.82 6.63
C LYS A 399 -9.66 -11.35 7.08
N ILE A 400 -8.99 -12.11 7.95
CA ILE A 400 -7.58 -11.85 8.29
C ILE A 400 -6.72 -11.98 7.04
N GLY A 401 -6.96 -13.01 6.20
CA GLY A 401 -6.19 -13.24 4.97
C GLY A 401 -6.20 -12.08 3.98
N LYS A 402 -7.32 -11.38 3.90
CA LYS A 402 -7.52 -10.23 2.98
C LYS A 402 -6.99 -8.90 3.54
N ALA A 403 -6.73 -8.81 4.84
CA ALA A 403 -6.33 -7.55 5.47
C ALA A 403 -4.83 -7.31 5.38
N GLN A 404 -4.47 -6.04 5.50
CA GLN A 404 -3.09 -5.54 5.56
C GLN A 404 -2.97 -4.54 6.68
N GLY A 405 -1.76 -4.34 7.20
CA GLY A 405 -1.58 -3.27 8.17
C GLY A 405 -0.32 -3.40 9.04
N ARG A 406 -0.35 -2.58 10.08
CA ARG A 406 0.73 -2.41 11.05
C ARG A 406 0.69 -3.47 12.15
N ILE A 407 1.82 -3.59 12.84
CA ILE A 407 1.86 -4.13 14.20
C ILE A 407 1.72 -2.96 15.17
N ALA A 408 0.86 -3.08 16.18
CA ALA A 408 0.75 -2.09 17.22
C ALA A 408 0.69 -2.73 18.61
N LEU A 409 1.41 -2.15 19.56
CA LEU A 409 1.33 -2.52 20.97
C LEU A 409 0.30 -1.63 21.65
N GLN A 410 -0.54 -2.21 22.52
CA GLN A 410 -1.65 -1.53 23.18
C GLN A 410 -1.33 -1.14 24.62
N ILE A 411 -1.94 -0.05 25.07
CA ILE A 411 -2.31 0.19 26.45
C ILE A 411 -3.83 0.25 26.50
N HIS A 412 -4.43 -0.64 27.32
CA HIS A 412 -5.88 -0.66 27.51
C HIS A 412 -6.35 0.53 28.34
N ASP A 413 -7.61 0.93 28.24
CA ASP A 413 -8.19 1.97 29.08
C ASP A 413 -8.33 1.57 30.56
N GLY A 414 -8.79 2.50 31.40
CA GLY A 414 -9.05 2.28 32.82
C GLY A 414 -7.89 2.64 33.74
N GLY A 415 -6.68 2.76 33.21
CA GLY A 415 -5.50 3.21 33.96
C GLY A 415 -4.86 2.14 34.85
N GLY A 416 -3.69 2.48 35.43
CA GLY A 416 -2.91 1.58 36.28
C GLY A 416 -2.17 0.48 35.53
N ILE A 417 -2.02 0.61 34.21
CA ILE A 417 -1.34 -0.37 33.35
C ILE A 417 0.15 -0.02 33.29
N LYS A 418 0.98 -1.03 33.42
CA LYS A 418 2.41 -0.93 33.14
C LYS A 418 2.97 -2.25 32.63
N VAL A 419 3.49 -2.23 31.40
CA VAL A 419 4.10 -3.40 30.75
C VAL A 419 5.46 -3.00 30.18
N MET A 420 6.44 -3.89 30.27
CA MET A 420 7.74 -3.76 29.62
C MET A 420 7.84 -4.74 28.46
N TRP A 421 8.55 -4.32 27.43
CA TRP A 421 8.76 -5.07 26.20
C TRP A 421 10.24 -5.08 25.80
N LYS A 422 10.73 -6.19 25.27
CA LYS A 422 12.07 -6.36 24.71
C LYS A 422 12.10 -7.47 23.67
N ASN A 423 13.23 -7.62 22.98
CA ASN A 423 13.48 -8.71 22.02
C ASN A 423 12.38 -8.85 20.96
N LEU A 424 11.85 -7.70 20.47
CA LEU A 424 10.85 -7.69 19.41
C LEU A 424 11.53 -8.05 18.10
N LYS A 425 11.45 -9.31 17.67
CA LYS A 425 12.08 -9.82 16.46
C LYS A 425 11.02 -10.28 15.48
N ILE A 426 11.10 -9.81 14.24
CA ILE A 426 10.18 -10.15 13.18
C ILE A 426 10.92 -10.70 11.98
N THR A 427 10.35 -11.74 11.36
CA THR A 427 10.76 -12.25 10.05
C THR A 427 9.60 -12.05 9.10
N LYS A 428 9.79 -11.34 7.97
CA LYS A 428 8.81 -11.28 6.88
C LYS A 428 8.81 -12.64 6.16
N LEU A 429 7.63 -13.17 5.86
CA LEU A 429 7.42 -14.49 5.23
C LEU A 429 7.06 -14.35 3.74
#